data_8de031f2002b5b76694e73408e4393dd
#
_entry.id   8de031f2002b5b76694e73408e4393dd
#
_cell.length_a   1.000
_cell.length_b   1.000
_cell.length_c   1.000
_cell.angle_alpha   90.00
_cell.angle_beta   90.00
_cell.angle_gamma   90.00
#
_symmetry.space_group_name_H-M   'P 1'
#
loop_
_entity.id
_entity.type
_entity.pdbx_description
1 polymer ?
#
loop_
_entity_poly.entity_id
_entity_poly.type
_entity_poly.pdbx_seq_one_letter_code
_entity_poly.pdbx_strand_id
1 'polypeptide(L)'
;MARTGFFLIADISGYTEFLAGSELEHAQAIMQSLLGSLIGAIAPPLKLAKIEGDALFCYAPSETVTRPQTVLDGVDDLYARFSATLEHTLRNTTCPCRACRRAADLGLKFVLHHGEYVEQEIAGGSELTGTAVVIVHRLMKNRIREATGIAAYLYVTDAAAQALASGAACGTTRRWTVSARYRAG
;
A
#
# COMPACT_ATOMS: atom_id res chain seq x y z
N MET A 1 -1.74 -10.75 -23.84
CA MET A 1 -2.27 -12.01 -23.27
C MET A 1 -2.66 -11.73 -21.84
N ALA A 2 -3.72 -12.37 -21.33
CA ALA A 2 -4.10 -12.28 -19.93
C ALA A 2 -3.03 -12.97 -19.05
N ARG A 3 -2.70 -12.35 -17.93
CA ARG A 3 -1.75 -12.82 -16.91
C ARG A 3 -2.43 -12.76 -15.55
N THR A 4 -1.88 -13.43 -14.55
CA THR A 4 -2.33 -13.31 -13.17
C THR A 4 -1.23 -12.68 -12.32
N GLY A 5 -1.62 -12.01 -11.23
CA GLY A 5 -0.66 -11.38 -10.34
C GLY A 5 -1.29 -10.88 -9.04
N PHE A 6 -0.42 -10.52 -8.12
CA PHE A 6 -0.81 -9.77 -6.92
C PHE A 6 -0.82 -8.28 -7.23
N PHE A 7 -1.80 -7.58 -6.67
CA PHE A 7 -1.92 -6.13 -6.72
C PHE A 7 -1.90 -5.59 -5.30
N LEU A 8 -1.01 -4.65 -5.07
CA LEU A 8 -0.85 -3.99 -3.78
C LEU A 8 -1.03 -2.48 -3.97
N ILE A 9 -1.95 -1.90 -3.21
CA ILE A 9 -1.98 -0.45 -3.06
C ILE A 9 -1.52 -0.12 -1.64
N ALA A 10 -0.54 0.77 -1.53
CA ALA A 10 -0.08 1.37 -0.29
C ALA A 10 -0.48 2.84 -0.29
N ASP A 11 -1.35 3.25 0.64
CA ASP A 11 -1.97 4.57 0.67
C ASP A 11 -1.78 5.22 2.04
N ILE A 12 -1.35 6.50 2.05
CA ILE A 12 -1.07 7.24 3.28
C ILE A 12 -2.38 7.70 3.91
N SER A 13 -2.78 7.04 4.99
CA SER A 13 -3.99 7.36 5.75
C SER A 13 -3.87 8.73 6.42
N GLY A 14 -4.94 9.53 6.35
CA GLY A 14 -4.99 10.85 6.98
C GLY A 14 -4.45 11.98 6.09
N TYR A 15 -4.04 11.67 4.85
CA TYR A 15 -3.47 12.63 3.92
C TYR A 15 -4.37 13.85 3.65
N THR A 16 -5.64 13.64 3.36
CA THR A 16 -6.58 14.73 3.06
C THR A 16 -6.72 15.70 4.22
N GLU A 17 -6.91 15.18 5.44
CA GLU A 17 -7.00 15.98 6.66
C GLU A 17 -5.66 16.66 6.98
N PHE A 18 -4.55 15.99 6.71
CA PHE A 18 -3.21 16.53 6.87
C PHE A 18 -3.02 17.75 5.97
N LEU A 19 -3.33 17.66 4.67
CA LEU A 19 -3.21 18.77 3.72
C LEU A 19 -4.14 19.93 4.05
N ALA A 20 -5.40 19.67 4.36
CA ALA A 20 -6.43 20.69 4.55
C ALA A 20 -6.15 21.67 5.69
N GLY A 21 -5.27 21.30 6.61
CA GLY A 21 -4.95 22.13 7.78
C GLY A 21 -3.48 22.54 7.89
N SER A 22 -2.67 22.30 6.86
CA SER A 22 -1.22 22.41 6.94
C SER A 22 -0.65 23.49 6.02
N GLU A 23 0.51 23.99 6.38
CA GLU A 23 1.32 24.83 5.52
C GLU A 23 1.84 24.02 4.33
N LEU A 24 1.49 24.43 3.12
CA LEU A 24 1.64 23.63 1.89
C LEU A 24 3.10 23.18 1.64
N GLU A 25 4.06 24.08 1.81
CA GLU A 25 5.47 23.78 1.55
C GLU A 25 6.00 22.68 2.48
N HIS A 26 5.69 22.75 3.78
CA HIS A 26 6.11 21.76 4.74
C HIS A 26 5.35 20.42 4.56
N ALA A 27 4.05 20.51 4.27
CA ALA A 27 3.27 19.32 3.95
C ALA A 27 3.83 18.58 2.72
N GLN A 28 4.19 19.32 1.67
CA GLN A 28 4.81 18.77 0.47
C GLN A 28 6.16 18.11 0.77
N ALA A 29 7.03 18.76 1.56
CA ALA A 29 8.34 18.20 1.92
C ALA A 29 8.20 16.88 2.71
N ILE A 30 7.27 16.82 3.67
CA ILE A 30 6.97 15.60 4.42
C ILE A 30 6.48 14.49 3.48
N MET A 31 5.53 14.80 2.60
CA MET A 31 4.96 13.82 1.67
C MET A 31 6.00 13.31 0.66
N GLN A 32 6.85 14.18 0.12
CA GLN A 32 7.95 13.78 -0.76
C GLN A 32 8.93 12.82 -0.05
N SER A 33 9.25 13.11 1.21
CA SER A 33 10.11 12.22 2.01
C SER A 33 9.48 10.84 2.23
N LEU A 34 8.20 10.80 2.62
CA LEU A 34 7.48 9.54 2.85
C LEU A 34 7.31 8.73 1.57
N LEU A 35 6.80 9.34 0.48
CA LEU A 35 6.62 8.65 -0.80
C LEU A 35 7.96 8.22 -1.41
N GLY A 36 8.98 9.06 -1.35
CA GLY A 36 10.32 8.73 -1.83
C GLY A 36 10.92 7.54 -1.07
N SER A 37 10.72 7.48 0.24
CA SER A 37 11.17 6.35 1.07
C SER A 37 10.45 5.05 0.73
N LEU A 38 9.12 5.12 0.48
CA LEU A 38 8.32 3.97 0.06
C LEU A 38 8.75 3.46 -1.31
N ILE A 39 8.91 4.36 -2.31
CA ILE A 39 9.37 3.99 -3.64
C ILE A 39 10.73 3.30 -3.59
N GLY A 40 11.67 3.84 -2.78
CA GLY A 40 12.99 3.25 -2.58
C GLY A 40 12.99 1.89 -1.85
N ALA A 41 11.88 1.51 -1.21
CA ALA A 41 11.73 0.22 -0.55
C ALA A 41 11.04 -0.85 -1.42
N ILE A 42 10.51 -0.45 -2.60
CA ILE A 42 9.92 -1.43 -3.52
C ILE A 42 11.01 -2.32 -4.08
N ALA A 43 10.89 -3.62 -3.85
CA ALA A 43 11.84 -4.63 -4.30
C ALA A 43 11.12 -5.84 -4.91
N PRO A 44 11.77 -6.63 -5.77
CA PRO A 44 11.17 -7.84 -6.31
C PRO A 44 10.62 -8.77 -5.20
N PRO A 45 9.45 -9.39 -5.43
CA PRO A 45 8.71 -9.48 -6.69
C PRO A 45 7.81 -8.27 -7.00
N LEU A 46 7.65 -7.31 -6.08
CA LEU A 46 6.84 -6.11 -6.28
C LEU A 46 7.50 -5.16 -7.29
N LYS A 47 6.67 -4.59 -8.16
CA LYS A 47 7.02 -3.55 -9.13
C LYS A 47 6.07 -2.37 -8.95
N LEU A 48 6.59 -1.15 -9.00
CA LEU A 48 5.75 0.04 -9.06
C LEU A 48 5.08 0.13 -10.43
N ALA A 49 3.75 0.16 -10.44
CA ALA A 49 2.97 0.42 -11.63
C ALA A 49 2.71 1.92 -11.79
N LYS A 50 2.27 2.58 -10.70
CA LYS A 50 1.85 3.98 -10.76
C LYS A 50 1.91 4.65 -9.38
N ILE A 51 2.09 5.96 -9.38
CA ILE A 51 1.90 6.83 -8.21
C ILE A 51 0.56 7.54 -8.40
N GLU A 52 -0.33 7.47 -7.41
CA GLU A 52 -1.68 8.01 -7.46
C GLU A 52 -1.91 8.94 -6.27
N GLY A 53 -1.41 10.18 -6.40
CA GLY A 53 -1.46 11.16 -5.30
C GLY A 53 -0.58 10.72 -4.12
N ASP A 54 -1.22 10.31 -3.04
CA ASP A 54 -0.60 9.80 -1.80
C ASP A 54 -0.50 8.26 -1.76
N ALA A 55 -0.88 7.59 -2.85
CA ALA A 55 -0.86 6.13 -2.94
C ALA A 55 0.16 5.62 -3.96
N LEU A 56 0.74 4.45 -3.68
CA LEU A 56 1.54 3.66 -4.61
C LEU A 56 0.74 2.45 -5.06
N PHE A 57 0.54 2.32 -6.36
CA PHE A 57 0.00 1.12 -6.96
C PHE A 57 1.14 0.24 -7.43
N CYS A 58 1.27 -0.93 -6.82
CA CYS A 58 2.28 -1.93 -7.13
C CYS A 58 1.63 -3.23 -7.60
N TYR A 59 2.39 -4.05 -8.33
CA TYR A 59 1.97 -5.37 -8.74
C TYR A 59 3.13 -6.36 -8.73
N ALA A 60 2.81 -7.65 -8.63
CA ALA A 60 3.76 -8.74 -8.77
C ALA A 60 3.15 -9.80 -9.68
N PRO A 61 3.66 -9.98 -10.93
CA PRO A 61 3.24 -11.06 -11.81
C PRO A 61 3.43 -12.41 -11.15
N SER A 62 2.42 -13.31 -11.20
CA SER A 62 2.47 -14.60 -10.51
C SER A 62 3.70 -15.44 -10.92
N GLU A 63 4.13 -15.34 -12.16
CA GLU A 63 5.33 -16.03 -12.67
C GLU A 63 6.65 -15.53 -12.06
N THR A 64 6.66 -14.34 -11.45
CA THR A 64 7.84 -13.80 -10.76
C THR A 64 7.83 -14.09 -9.25
N VAL A 65 6.71 -14.56 -8.73
CA VAL A 65 6.52 -14.85 -7.31
C VAL A 65 6.88 -16.31 -7.03
N THR A 66 8.14 -16.57 -6.73
CA THR A 66 8.62 -17.94 -6.42
C THR A 66 8.09 -18.46 -5.07
N ARG A 67 7.89 -17.56 -4.12
CA ARG A 67 7.29 -17.86 -2.81
C ARG A 67 6.29 -16.75 -2.47
N PRO A 68 5.00 -17.07 -2.32
CA PRO A 68 3.98 -16.06 -2.03
C PRO A 68 4.26 -15.22 -0.80
N GLN A 69 4.96 -15.78 0.19
CA GLN A 69 5.38 -15.05 1.39
C GLN A 69 6.21 -13.80 1.08
N THR A 70 6.99 -13.80 -0.01
CA THR A 70 7.82 -12.63 -0.40
C THR A 70 6.99 -11.39 -0.73
N VAL A 71 5.71 -11.56 -1.10
CA VAL A 71 4.79 -10.42 -1.30
C VAL A 71 4.44 -9.79 0.05
N LEU A 72 4.22 -10.59 1.09
CA LEU A 72 3.96 -10.10 2.44
C LEU A 72 5.22 -9.50 3.07
N ASP A 73 6.39 -10.09 2.84
CA ASP A 73 7.67 -9.53 3.28
C ASP A 73 7.86 -8.12 2.68
N GLY A 74 7.48 -7.92 1.40
CA GLY A 74 7.49 -6.60 0.76
C GLY A 74 6.53 -5.59 1.41
N VAL A 75 5.35 -6.02 1.88
CA VAL A 75 4.43 -5.17 2.65
C VAL A 75 5.06 -4.76 3.99
N ASP A 76 5.72 -5.70 4.68
CA ASP A 76 6.43 -5.45 5.93
C ASP A 76 7.57 -4.43 5.73
N ASP A 77 8.36 -4.58 4.67
CA ASP A 77 9.47 -3.68 4.35
C ASP A 77 8.96 -2.27 4.05
N LEU A 78 7.87 -2.14 3.28
CA LEU A 78 7.22 -0.86 3.01
C LEU A 78 6.74 -0.19 4.30
N TYR A 79 6.07 -0.95 5.18
CA TYR A 79 5.58 -0.42 6.46
C TYR A 79 6.72 -0.01 7.39
N ALA A 80 7.76 -0.82 7.50
CA ALA A 80 8.94 -0.53 8.30
C ALA A 80 9.65 0.74 7.80
N ARG A 81 9.79 0.88 6.49
CA ARG A 81 10.39 2.06 5.87
C ARG A 81 9.57 3.33 6.11
N PHE A 82 8.25 3.25 5.92
CA PHE A 82 7.35 4.37 6.20
C PHE A 82 7.47 4.81 7.66
N SER A 83 7.37 3.85 8.59
CA SER A 83 7.41 4.13 10.03
C SER A 83 8.73 4.75 10.46
N ALA A 84 9.85 4.23 9.97
CA ALA A 84 11.17 4.79 10.27
C ALA A 84 11.34 6.21 9.72
N THR A 85 10.84 6.48 8.51
CA THR A 85 10.92 7.80 7.89
C THR A 85 10.03 8.81 8.62
N LEU A 86 8.82 8.40 8.98
CA LEU A 86 7.90 9.23 9.76
C LEU A 86 8.48 9.56 11.14
N GLU A 87 8.98 8.56 11.85
CA GLU A 87 9.62 8.74 13.16
C GLU A 87 10.84 9.66 13.08
N HIS A 88 11.70 9.48 12.06
CA HIS A 88 12.82 10.37 11.82
C HIS A 88 12.37 11.82 11.59
N THR A 89 11.32 12.02 10.80
CA THR A 89 10.75 13.33 10.53
C THR A 89 10.23 13.98 11.83
N LEU A 90 9.48 13.24 12.64
CA LEU A 90 8.93 13.74 13.91
C LEU A 90 10.01 14.10 14.93
N ARG A 91 11.07 13.29 15.02
CA ARG A 91 12.18 13.53 15.97
C ARG A 91 13.08 14.72 15.59
N ASN A 92 13.25 14.95 14.29
CA ASN A 92 14.19 15.96 13.79
C ASN A 92 13.51 17.30 13.40
N THR A 93 12.18 17.39 13.57
CA THR A 93 11.45 18.61 13.31
C THR A 93 11.39 19.49 14.59
N THR A 94 11.93 20.71 14.47
CA THR A 94 11.81 21.75 15.48
C THR A 94 10.76 22.82 15.09
N CYS A 95 10.17 22.71 13.92
CA CYS A 95 9.18 23.62 13.38
C CYS A 95 7.83 23.46 14.10
N PRO A 96 7.24 24.54 14.66
CA PRO A 96 5.95 24.48 15.34
C PRO A 96 4.74 24.55 14.43
N CYS A 97 4.92 24.48 13.11
CA CYS A 97 3.84 24.58 12.14
C CYS A 97 2.84 23.42 12.26
N ARG A 98 1.66 23.59 11.64
CA ARG A 98 0.59 22.56 11.72
C ARG A 98 0.98 21.28 10.98
N ALA A 99 1.64 21.41 9.82
CA ALA A 99 2.12 20.26 9.06
C ALA A 99 3.00 19.35 9.93
N CYS A 100 4.03 19.94 10.57
CA CYS A 100 4.96 19.17 11.39
C CYS A 100 4.28 18.51 12.60
N ARG A 101 3.33 19.20 13.23
CA ARG A 101 2.59 18.65 14.37
C ARG A 101 1.61 17.54 13.99
N ARG A 102 0.97 17.66 12.82
CA ARG A 102 -0.03 16.70 12.34
C ARG A 102 0.57 15.52 11.57
N ALA A 103 1.85 15.57 11.28
CA ALA A 103 2.53 14.43 10.64
C ALA A 103 2.39 13.13 11.46
N ALA A 104 2.28 13.23 12.79
CA ALA A 104 2.05 12.07 13.66
C ALA A 104 0.70 11.36 13.45
N ASP A 105 -0.29 12.02 12.82
CA ASP A 105 -1.60 11.46 12.53
C ASP A 105 -1.61 10.64 11.22
N LEU A 106 -0.52 10.67 10.46
CA LEU A 106 -0.37 9.89 9.24
C LEU A 106 -0.14 8.42 9.55
N GLY A 107 -0.78 7.57 8.77
CA GLY A 107 -0.59 6.12 8.82
C GLY A 107 -0.39 5.56 7.42
N LEU A 108 -0.13 4.27 7.31
CA LEU A 108 -0.03 3.58 6.03
C LEU A 108 -0.99 2.40 6.00
N LYS A 109 -1.91 2.40 5.05
CA LYS A 109 -2.85 1.30 4.83
C LYS A 109 -2.53 0.59 3.52
N PHE A 110 -2.79 -0.71 3.51
CA PHE A 110 -2.55 -1.56 2.36
C PHE A 110 -3.82 -2.31 1.96
N VAL A 111 -3.98 -2.51 0.66
CA VAL A 111 -4.94 -3.48 0.10
C VAL A 111 -4.18 -4.42 -0.81
N LEU A 112 -4.31 -5.73 -0.54
CA LEU A 112 -3.71 -6.79 -1.33
C LEU A 112 -4.83 -7.62 -2.00
N HIS A 113 -4.77 -7.71 -3.33
CA HIS A 113 -5.68 -8.50 -4.16
C HIS A 113 -4.89 -9.38 -5.13
N HIS A 114 -5.49 -10.48 -5.58
CA HIS A 114 -4.91 -11.34 -6.61
C HIS A 114 -5.95 -11.60 -7.70
N GLY A 115 -5.53 -11.55 -8.98
CA GLY A 115 -6.42 -11.85 -10.08
C GLY A 115 -5.79 -11.63 -11.45
N GLU A 116 -6.64 -11.69 -12.48
CA GLU A 116 -6.23 -11.56 -13.88
C GLU A 116 -6.12 -10.11 -14.32
N TYR A 117 -5.15 -9.84 -15.20
CA TYR A 117 -4.91 -8.54 -15.81
C TYR A 117 -4.29 -8.66 -17.20
N VAL A 118 -4.32 -7.56 -17.91
CA VAL A 118 -3.60 -7.35 -19.16
C VAL A 118 -2.69 -6.13 -18.98
N GLU A 119 -1.45 -6.28 -19.37
CA GLU A 119 -0.50 -5.19 -19.51
C GLU A 119 -0.52 -4.71 -20.95
N GLN A 120 -0.75 -3.43 -21.15
CA GLN A 120 -0.84 -2.82 -22.48
C GLN A 120 -0.10 -1.48 -22.50
N GLU A 121 0.47 -1.16 -23.65
CA GLU A 121 1.07 0.15 -23.86
C GLU A 121 0.03 1.16 -24.32
N ILE A 122 -0.10 2.28 -23.60
CA ILE A 122 -0.97 3.40 -23.97
C ILE A 122 -0.14 4.68 -23.90
N ALA A 123 -0.07 5.40 -25.02
CA ALA A 123 0.65 6.68 -25.12
C ALA A 123 2.11 6.62 -24.62
N GLY A 124 2.79 5.50 -24.84
CA GLY A 124 4.20 5.29 -24.44
C GLY A 124 4.41 4.90 -22.98
N GLY A 125 3.32 4.64 -22.23
CA GLY A 125 3.35 4.13 -20.86
C GLY A 125 2.74 2.74 -20.76
N SER A 126 3.22 1.92 -19.82
CA SER A 126 2.61 0.63 -19.50
C SER A 126 1.45 0.83 -18.54
N GLU A 127 0.27 0.34 -18.92
CA GLU A 127 -0.95 0.39 -18.11
C GLU A 127 -1.47 -1.03 -17.84
N LEU A 128 -1.87 -1.25 -16.59
CA LEU A 128 -2.49 -2.50 -16.15
C LEU A 128 -4.01 -2.36 -16.21
N THR A 129 -4.68 -3.28 -16.88
CA THR A 129 -6.13 -3.29 -17.03
C THR A 129 -6.71 -4.64 -16.68
N GLY A 130 -7.94 -4.66 -16.20
CA GLY A 130 -8.67 -5.88 -15.83
C GLY A 130 -9.54 -5.70 -14.61
N THR A 131 -10.41 -6.69 -14.38
CA THR A 131 -11.34 -6.67 -13.24
C THR A 131 -10.60 -6.61 -11.91
N ALA A 132 -9.47 -7.32 -11.78
CA ALA A 132 -8.67 -7.32 -10.56
C ALA A 132 -8.11 -5.92 -10.24
N VAL A 133 -7.67 -5.17 -11.26
CA VAL A 133 -7.21 -3.79 -11.09
C VAL A 133 -8.34 -2.89 -10.60
N VAL A 134 -9.53 -3.02 -11.17
CA VAL A 134 -10.72 -2.26 -10.72
C VAL A 134 -11.09 -2.60 -9.27
N ILE A 135 -11.04 -3.89 -8.90
CA ILE A 135 -11.39 -4.35 -7.55
C ILE A 135 -10.44 -3.73 -6.51
N VAL A 136 -9.12 -3.82 -6.71
CA VAL A 136 -8.16 -3.32 -5.73
C VAL A 136 -8.33 -1.81 -5.49
N HIS A 137 -8.58 -1.01 -6.53
CA HIS A 137 -8.84 0.42 -6.40
C HIS A 137 -10.17 0.73 -5.70
N ARG A 138 -11.22 -0.06 -5.93
CA ARG A 138 -12.48 0.09 -5.20
C ARG A 138 -12.35 -0.22 -3.72
N LEU A 139 -11.56 -1.24 -3.37
CA LEU A 139 -11.33 -1.64 -1.98
C LEU A 139 -10.52 -0.61 -1.19
N MET A 140 -9.76 0.28 -1.85
CA MET A 140 -9.13 1.41 -1.18
C MET A 140 -10.13 2.38 -0.55
N LYS A 141 -11.33 2.51 -1.14
CA LYS A 141 -12.43 3.34 -0.62
C LYS A 141 -13.22 2.61 0.49
N ASN A 142 -12.53 1.86 1.35
CA ASN A 142 -13.15 1.17 2.47
C ASN A 142 -13.28 2.10 3.70
N ARG A 143 -14.09 1.69 4.67
CA ARG A 143 -14.37 2.43 5.91
C ARG A 143 -13.78 1.75 7.16
N ILE A 144 -12.67 1.02 7.00
CA ILE A 144 -12.06 0.28 8.10
C ILE A 144 -11.57 1.25 9.20
N ARG A 145 -10.88 2.33 8.82
CA ARG A 145 -10.41 3.35 9.79
C ARG A 145 -11.56 3.97 10.56
N GLU A 146 -12.66 4.33 9.88
CA GLU A 146 -13.85 4.93 10.51
C GLU A 146 -14.55 3.95 11.45
N ALA A 147 -14.62 2.68 11.06
CA ALA A 147 -15.30 1.64 11.84
C ALA A 147 -14.47 1.12 13.02
N THR A 148 -13.13 1.16 12.93
CA THR A 148 -12.25 0.51 13.91
C THR A 148 -11.31 1.47 14.65
N GLY A 149 -11.12 2.69 14.14
CA GLY A 149 -10.10 3.63 14.61
C GLY A 149 -8.67 3.27 14.22
N ILE A 150 -8.47 2.16 13.48
CA ILE A 150 -7.13 1.68 13.09
C ILE A 150 -6.67 2.45 11.85
N ALA A 151 -5.60 3.23 11.98
CA ALA A 151 -5.06 4.04 10.89
C ALA A 151 -4.11 3.26 9.96
N ALA A 152 -3.43 2.23 10.47
CA ALA A 152 -2.50 1.39 9.72
C ALA A 152 -2.99 -0.06 9.70
N TYR A 153 -3.20 -0.63 8.50
CA TYR A 153 -3.68 -2.01 8.34
C TYR A 153 -3.32 -2.58 6.97
N LEU A 154 -3.33 -3.89 6.88
CA LEU A 154 -3.32 -4.64 5.62
C LEU A 154 -4.69 -5.31 5.44
N TYR A 155 -5.39 -4.95 4.36
CA TYR A 155 -6.60 -5.65 3.92
C TYR A 155 -6.23 -6.67 2.84
N VAL A 156 -6.47 -7.94 3.11
CA VAL A 156 -6.21 -9.05 2.18
C VAL A 156 -7.54 -9.60 1.69
N THR A 157 -7.74 -9.64 0.38
CA THR A 157 -8.95 -10.26 -0.20
C THR A 157 -8.88 -11.78 -0.13
N ASP A 158 -10.03 -12.47 -0.18
CA ASP A 158 -10.08 -13.94 -0.22
C ASP A 158 -9.27 -14.51 -1.39
N ALA A 159 -9.30 -13.85 -2.57
CA ALA A 159 -8.52 -14.25 -3.73
C ALA A 159 -7.01 -14.17 -3.47
N ALA A 160 -6.55 -13.10 -2.82
CA ALA A 160 -5.14 -12.98 -2.43
C ALA A 160 -4.76 -13.99 -1.34
N ALA A 161 -5.64 -14.21 -0.35
CA ALA A 161 -5.39 -15.19 0.71
C ALA A 161 -5.27 -16.61 0.16
N GLN A 162 -6.12 -17.01 -0.79
CA GLN A 162 -6.03 -18.29 -1.47
C GLN A 162 -4.74 -18.44 -2.28
N ALA A 163 -4.34 -17.39 -3.03
CA ALA A 163 -3.10 -17.41 -3.80
C ALA A 163 -1.86 -17.49 -2.90
N LEU A 164 -1.87 -16.81 -1.76
CA LEU A 164 -0.82 -16.91 -0.74
C LEU A 164 -0.73 -18.30 -0.14
N ALA A 165 -1.88 -18.94 0.14
CA ALA A 165 -1.94 -20.27 0.72
C ALA A 165 -1.51 -21.37 -0.26
N SER A 166 -1.78 -21.23 -1.55
CA SER A 166 -1.47 -22.22 -2.58
C SER A 166 0.05 -22.44 -2.78
N GLY A 167 0.87 -21.46 -2.39
CA GLY A 167 2.34 -21.58 -2.43
C GLY A 167 2.99 -21.92 -1.10
N ALA A 168 2.22 -22.05 -0.02
CA ALA A 168 2.73 -22.33 1.31
C ALA A 168 2.84 -23.84 1.57
N ALA A 169 3.87 -24.48 1.02
CA ALA A 169 4.40 -25.69 1.61
C ALA A 169 5.23 -25.30 2.84
N CYS A 170 4.62 -25.45 4.01
CA CYS A 170 5.25 -25.49 5.35
C CYS A 170 6.25 -24.35 5.68
N GLY A 171 5.82 -23.36 6.45
CA GLY A 171 6.70 -22.37 7.07
C GLY A 171 5.90 -21.36 7.89
N THR A 172 6.24 -21.27 9.14
CA THR A 172 5.78 -20.43 10.26
C THR A 172 4.96 -19.20 9.91
N THR A 173 3.67 -19.25 10.17
CA THR A 173 2.71 -18.17 10.02
C THR A 173 3.02 -17.04 11.01
N ARG A 174 3.56 -15.92 10.56
CA ARG A 174 3.52 -14.68 11.34
C ARG A 174 2.06 -14.22 11.41
N ARG A 175 1.60 -14.02 12.62
CA ARG A 175 0.21 -13.71 12.94
C ARG A 175 -0.07 -12.24 12.62
N TRP A 176 -0.59 -11.96 11.43
CA TRP A 176 -1.29 -10.71 11.16
C TRP A 176 -2.73 -10.87 11.66
N THR A 177 -3.10 -10.09 12.66
CA THR A 177 -4.47 -10.10 13.17
C THR A 177 -5.26 -9.03 12.42
N VAL A 178 -5.85 -9.37 11.29
CA VAL A 178 -6.99 -8.65 10.75
C VAL A 178 -8.04 -9.65 10.34
N SER A 179 -8.97 -9.89 11.24
CA SER A 179 -10.21 -10.56 10.95
C SER A 179 -11.28 -9.49 10.78
N ALA A 180 -11.46 -9.00 9.56
CA ALA A 180 -12.65 -8.27 9.18
C ALA A 180 -13.20 -8.89 7.91
N ARG A 181 -14.18 -9.78 8.03
CA ARG A 181 -15.04 -10.17 6.92
C ARG A 181 -15.94 -8.98 6.60
N TYR A 182 -15.52 -8.13 5.71
CA TYR A 182 -16.38 -7.10 5.14
C TYR A 182 -17.15 -7.71 3.98
N ARG A 183 -18.45 -7.91 4.13
CA ARG A 183 -19.36 -8.15 3.00
C ARG A 183 -19.69 -6.77 2.43
N ALA A 184 -19.24 -6.51 1.20
CA ALA A 184 -19.73 -5.40 0.42
C ALA A 184 -21.23 -5.65 0.14
N GLY A 185 -22.10 -4.76 0.60
CA GLY A 185 -23.50 -4.65 0.17
C GLY A 185 -23.57 -3.84 -1.11
#